data_b0f93537bec329461d488f04fd529e46
#
_entry.id   b0f93537bec329461d488f04fd529e46
#
_cell.length_a   1.000
_cell.length_b   1.000
_cell.length_c   1.000
_cell.angle_alpha   90.00
_cell.angle_beta   90.00
_cell.angle_gamma   90.00
#
_symmetry.space_group_name_H-M   'P 1'
#
loop_
_entity.id
_entity.type
_entity.pdbx_description
1 polymer ?
#
loop_
_entity_poly.entity_id
_entity_poly.type
_entity_poly.pdbx_seq_one_letter_code
_entity_poly.pdbx_strand_id
1 'polypeptide(L)'
;MMEIRPETCTGCGICAKDCPLGIIALEGKKARIGQGCVECRTCLKVCQAGAVEDRPEPLPAGVLACAACPVGCRVPPGLSGACRRYRNLEGRLERGMLPLTYAQVWEQVGPPADSLLATPLITAIGAGGTYPDYVPAPYIVGSRRDGVDVVTAVTEAPLSYSGVKLKVDTDLHLGKEGDIVTFEGRAVGMVETEEYGSKILALGGVNRLTGKHGFAAARAVAAIANRQSLKLKVRGGASLEVRVGETPVIDGQRAGRMRVGCGSATAGLFAPFLKMAADEVIVLDAHITSLFSHHAAGRCLGKEPQGLELCYQRSTPGRYFGKPGQGWGGTDINDPLQIIARIDTARTPVGSTLFITETTGERASLFELGGDGLYHAIPLSPAALEAQAAIAETCQESRVSALYVGGAGGSARAGVARYPLRLTKAVHAGRAVLSVGGAPVFLLPGGGITFYVDVERVRPGSFTWVPTPATVCPLEYTMRLDDYRAMGGHVEALKPFSADEPHPWSP
;
A
#
# COMPACT_ATOMS: atom_id res chain seq x y z
N MET A 1 -18.31 1.29 -33.85
CA MET A 1 -18.88 0.38 -32.82
C MET A 1 -17.94 -0.76 -32.55
N MET A 2 -17.75 -1.18 -31.28
CA MET A 2 -16.95 -2.37 -30.95
C MET A 2 -17.75 -3.63 -31.20
N GLU A 3 -17.18 -4.57 -31.95
CA GLU A 3 -17.82 -5.87 -32.30
C GLU A 3 -16.87 -7.03 -31.97
N ILE A 4 -17.43 -8.17 -31.57
CA ILE A 4 -16.67 -9.39 -31.31
C ILE A 4 -17.07 -10.46 -32.33
N ARG A 5 -16.09 -10.96 -33.08
CA ARG A 5 -16.26 -12.05 -34.02
C ARG A 5 -16.34 -13.40 -33.29
N PRO A 6 -17.49 -14.08 -33.28
CA PRO A 6 -17.64 -15.32 -32.53
C PRO A 6 -16.74 -16.44 -33.03
N GLU A 7 -16.44 -16.51 -34.33
CA GLU A 7 -15.59 -17.51 -34.95
C GLU A 7 -14.13 -17.46 -34.48
N THR A 8 -13.61 -16.26 -34.24
CA THR A 8 -12.24 -16.05 -33.75
C THR A 8 -12.16 -15.99 -32.22
N CYS A 9 -13.27 -15.74 -31.52
CA CYS A 9 -13.28 -15.63 -30.07
C CYS A 9 -13.01 -16.99 -29.40
N THR A 10 -11.97 -17.05 -28.56
CA THR A 10 -11.59 -18.27 -27.80
C THR A 10 -12.34 -18.42 -26.48
N GLY A 11 -13.12 -17.41 -26.05
CA GLY A 11 -13.84 -17.43 -24.77
C GLY A 11 -12.94 -17.27 -23.54
N CYS A 12 -11.72 -16.75 -23.68
CA CYS A 12 -10.76 -16.62 -22.57
C CYS A 12 -11.19 -15.63 -21.45
N GLY A 13 -12.21 -14.79 -21.70
CA GLY A 13 -12.79 -13.89 -20.71
C GLY A 13 -11.96 -12.65 -20.37
N ILE A 14 -10.78 -12.45 -20.95
CA ILE A 14 -9.90 -11.30 -20.61
C ILE A 14 -10.61 -9.98 -20.90
N CYS A 15 -11.29 -9.86 -22.04
CA CYS A 15 -12.03 -8.64 -22.41
C CYS A 15 -13.18 -8.33 -21.42
N ALA A 16 -13.85 -9.36 -20.89
CA ALA A 16 -14.89 -9.19 -19.87
C ALA A 16 -14.30 -8.71 -18.54
N LYS A 17 -13.20 -9.30 -18.10
CA LYS A 17 -12.50 -8.91 -16.87
C LYS A 17 -11.91 -7.50 -16.93
N ASP A 18 -11.40 -7.09 -18.09
CA ASP A 18 -10.77 -5.79 -18.26
C ASP A 18 -11.75 -4.70 -18.73
N CYS A 19 -13.01 -5.02 -18.95
CA CYS A 19 -14.02 -4.02 -19.29
C CYS A 19 -14.25 -3.06 -18.10
N PRO A 20 -13.96 -1.75 -18.24
CA PRO A 20 -14.11 -0.80 -17.12
C PRO A 20 -15.56 -0.60 -16.69
N LEU A 21 -16.50 -0.94 -17.57
CA LEU A 21 -17.93 -0.80 -17.32
C LEU A 21 -18.60 -2.14 -16.94
N GLY A 22 -17.86 -3.25 -17.05
CA GLY A 22 -18.40 -4.59 -16.73
C GLY A 22 -19.50 -5.09 -17.66
N ILE A 23 -19.60 -4.55 -18.86
CA ILE A 23 -20.71 -4.84 -19.81
C ILE A 23 -20.42 -5.97 -20.80
N ILE A 24 -19.28 -6.64 -20.68
CA ILE A 24 -18.96 -7.79 -21.54
C ILE A 24 -19.22 -9.08 -20.77
N ALA A 25 -20.09 -9.93 -21.30
CA ALA A 25 -20.41 -11.22 -20.73
C ALA A 25 -19.88 -12.37 -21.59
N LEU A 26 -19.74 -13.56 -21.01
CA LEU A 26 -19.44 -14.79 -21.73
C LEU A 26 -20.73 -15.60 -21.84
N GLU A 27 -21.18 -15.84 -23.09
CA GLU A 27 -22.32 -16.67 -23.43
C GLU A 27 -21.85 -17.82 -24.31
N GLY A 28 -22.09 -19.05 -23.90
CA GLY A 28 -21.66 -20.23 -24.66
C GLY A 28 -20.16 -20.24 -24.99
N LYS A 29 -19.32 -19.83 -24.06
CA LYS A 29 -17.86 -19.65 -24.24
C LYS A 29 -17.46 -18.62 -25.30
N LYS A 30 -18.31 -17.66 -25.61
CA LYS A 30 -18.04 -16.56 -26.52
C LYS A 30 -18.33 -15.24 -25.79
N ALA A 31 -17.49 -14.22 -26.01
CA ALA A 31 -17.71 -12.93 -25.41
C ALA A 31 -18.76 -12.12 -26.22
N ARG A 32 -19.63 -11.42 -25.51
CA ARG A 32 -20.60 -10.48 -26.09
C ARG A 32 -20.57 -9.16 -25.38
N ILE A 33 -20.66 -8.07 -26.16
CA ILE A 33 -20.71 -6.70 -25.64
C ILE A 33 -22.18 -6.36 -25.41
N GLY A 34 -22.51 -6.00 -24.17
CA GLY A 34 -23.84 -5.53 -23.77
C GLY A 34 -24.08 -4.06 -24.10
N GLN A 35 -25.28 -3.61 -23.73
CA GLN A 35 -25.67 -2.20 -23.92
C GLN A 35 -24.81 -1.24 -23.09
N GLY A 36 -24.69 0.01 -23.55
CA GLY A 36 -23.94 1.03 -22.83
C GLY A 36 -22.44 1.02 -23.11
N CYS A 37 -21.98 0.37 -24.18
CA CYS A 37 -20.59 0.45 -24.62
C CYS A 37 -20.23 1.90 -25.01
N VAL A 38 -19.13 2.39 -24.42
CA VAL A 38 -18.59 3.73 -24.68
C VAL A 38 -17.36 3.71 -25.60
N GLU A 39 -17.13 2.60 -26.27
CA GLU A 39 -16.07 2.43 -27.27
C GLU A 39 -14.65 2.81 -26.78
N CYS A 40 -14.35 2.48 -25.53
CA CYS A 40 -13.04 2.78 -24.91
C CYS A 40 -11.89 1.93 -25.46
N ARG A 41 -12.18 0.96 -26.31
CA ARG A 41 -11.22 0.07 -26.98
C ARG A 41 -10.36 -0.79 -26.04
N THR A 42 -10.69 -0.89 -24.76
CA THR A 42 -9.96 -1.79 -23.83
C THR A 42 -10.02 -3.24 -24.30
N CYS A 43 -11.23 -3.72 -24.67
CA CYS A 43 -11.41 -5.08 -25.18
C CYS A 43 -10.57 -5.38 -26.44
N LEU A 44 -10.43 -4.40 -27.34
CA LEU A 44 -9.57 -4.51 -28.53
C LEU A 44 -8.10 -4.67 -28.13
N LYS A 45 -7.61 -3.84 -27.19
CA LYS A 45 -6.21 -3.85 -26.76
C LYS A 45 -5.80 -5.12 -26.02
N VAL A 46 -6.73 -5.78 -25.32
CA VAL A 46 -6.45 -6.98 -24.51
C VAL A 46 -6.78 -8.30 -25.22
N CYS A 47 -7.42 -8.27 -26.38
CA CYS A 47 -7.80 -9.46 -27.10
C CYS A 47 -6.60 -10.08 -27.84
N GLN A 48 -6.03 -11.15 -27.29
CA GLN A 48 -4.89 -11.84 -27.90
C GLN A 48 -5.27 -12.63 -29.16
N ALA A 49 -6.53 -13.03 -29.28
CA ALA A 49 -7.04 -13.75 -30.43
C ALA A 49 -7.43 -12.84 -31.62
N GLY A 50 -7.33 -11.52 -31.46
CA GLY A 50 -7.74 -10.57 -32.50
C GLY A 50 -9.23 -10.64 -32.86
N ALA A 51 -10.06 -11.12 -31.94
CA ALA A 51 -11.50 -11.32 -32.19
C ALA A 51 -12.34 -10.04 -32.04
N VAL A 52 -11.76 -8.93 -31.55
CA VAL A 52 -12.45 -7.66 -31.36
C VAL A 52 -12.10 -6.72 -32.50
N GLU A 53 -13.10 -6.10 -33.08
CA GLU A 53 -12.97 -5.12 -34.15
C GLU A 53 -13.55 -3.77 -33.75
N ASP A 54 -12.92 -2.70 -34.22
CA ASP A 54 -13.46 -1.32 -34.15
C ASP A 54 -14.01 -0.95 -35.53
N ARG A 55 -15.34 -0.93 -35.65
CA ARG A 55 -16.00 -0.48 -36.87
C ARG A 55 -16.43 0.96 -36.69
N PRO A 56 -15.79 1.88 -37.41
CA PRO A 56 -16.16 3.29 -37.36
C PRO A 56 -17.60 3.48 -37.83
N GLU A 57 -18.42 4.10 -37.01
CA GLU A 57 -19.78 4.51 -37.37
C GLU A 57 -19.98 5.99 -37.00
N PRO A 58 -20.89 6.70 -37.66
CA PRO A 58 -21.30 8.01 -37.20
C PRO A 58 -21.76 8.01 -35.75
N LEU A 59 -21.62 9.14 -35.06
CA LEU A 59 -22.14 9.27 -33.70
C LEU A 59 -23.67 9.18 -33.72
N PRO A 60 -24.28 8.23 -32.98
CA PRO A 60 -25.73 8.19 -32.81
C PRO A 60 -26.26 9.45 -32.16
N ALA A 61 -27.53 9.77 -32.38
CA ALA A 61 -28.18 10.93 -31.79
C ALA A 61 -28.08 10.87 -30.24
N GLY A 62 -27.69 11.99 -29.64
CA GLY A 62 -27.53 12.14 -28.20
C GLY A 62 -26.24 11.55 -27.61
N VAL A 63 -25.45 10.79 -28.38
CA VAL A 63 -24.14 10.28 -27.93
C VAL A 63 -23.10 11.40 -28.07
N LEU A 64 -22.30 11.63 -27.03
CA LEU A 64 -21.27 12.66 -27.02
C LEU A 64 -19.86 12.05 -27.06
N ALA A 65 -19.01 12.59 -27.93
CA ALA A 65 -17.59 12.24 -27.94
C ALA A 65 -16.88 12.95 -26.78
N CYS A 66 -16.23 12.18 -25.91
CA CYS A 66 -15.46 12.75 -24.80
C CYS A 66 -14.03 13.05 -25.24
N ALA A 67 -13.65 14.30 -25.24
CA ALA A 67 -12.31 14.76 -25.55
C ALA A 67 -11.41 14.93 -24.31
N ALA A 68 -11.86 14.48 -23.14
CA ALA A 68 -11.16 14.68 -21.88
C ALA A 68 -9.90 13.81 -21.72
N CYS A 69 -9.69 12.80 -22.56
CA CYS A 69 -8.46 12.00 -22.58
C CYS A 69 -8.31 11.28 -23.95
N PRO A 70 -7.12 10.70 -24.24
CA PRO A 70 -6.85 10.02 -25.52
C PRO A 70 -7.74 8.80 -25.81
N VAL A 71 -8.49 8.31 -24.80
CA VAL A 71 -9.41 7.17 -24.98
C VAL A 71 -10.56 7.52 -25.92
N GLY A 72 -11.05 8.77 -25.86
CA GLY A 72 -12.05 9.28 -26.79
C GLY A 72 -13.39 8.54 -26.69
N CYS A 73 -13.88 8.28 -25.45
CA CYS A 73 -15.13 7.58 -25.23
C CYS A 73 -16.31 8.24 -25.95
N ARG A 74 -17.22 7.42 -26.52
CA ARG A 74 -18.52 7.82 -27.03
C ARG A 74 -19.57 7.54 -25.96
N VAL A 75 -20.01 8.58 -25.28
CA VAL A 75 -20.82 8.48 -24.06
C VAL A 75 -22.31 8.65 -24.39
N PRO A 76 -23.13 7.60 -24.28
CA PRO A 76 -24.58 7.68 -24.48
C PRO A 76 -25.26 8.56 -23.42
N PRO A 77 -26.48 9.05 -23.68
CA PRO A 77 -27.26 9.83 -22.71
C PRO A 77 -27.40 9.09 -21.37
N GLY A 78 -27.20 9.82 -20.28
CA GLY A 78 -27.30 9.29 -18.92
C GLY A 78 -26.16 8.37 -18.46
N LEU A 79 -25.22 7.99 -19.34
CA LEU A 79 -24.10 7.11 -19.01
C LEU A 79 -22.80 7.87 -18.76
N SER A 80 -21.86 7.18 -18.14
CA SER A 80 -20.51 7.70 -17.89
C SER A 80 -19.49 7.09 -18.83
N GLY A 81 -18.45 7.81 -19.16
CA GLY A 81 -17.28 7.31 -19.87
C GLY A 81 -16.53 6.20 -19.08
N ALA A 82 -15.63 5.50 -19.75
CA ALA A 82 -14.88 4.36 -19.18
C ALA A 82 -14.10 4.69 -17.89
N CYS A 83 -13.64 5.93 -17.72
CA CYS A 83 -12.99 6.41 -16.51
C CYS A 83 -13.95 6.77 -15.38
N ARG A 84 -15.28 6.76 -15.65
CA ARG A 84 -16.36 7.18 -14.74
C ARG A 84 -16.25 8.64 -14.24
N ARG A 85 -15.41 9.47 -14.89
CA ARG A 85 -15.19 10.88 -14.54
C ARG A 85 -16.11 11.84 -15.26
N TYR A 86 -16.59 11.45 -16.43
CA TYR A 86 -17.47 12.26 -17.26
C TYR A 86 -18.76 11.52 -17.56
N ARG A 87 -19.88 12.22 -17.43
CA ARG A 87 -21.22 11.69 -17.67
C ARG A 87 -21.93 12.56 -18.70
N ASN A 88 -22.68 11.95 -19.58
CA ASN A 88 -23.53 12.67 -20.51
C ASN A 88 -24.89 12.96 -19.83
N LEU A 89 -25.04 14.19 -19.36
CA LEU A 89 -26.26 14.69 -18.74
C LEU A 89 -26.90 15.74 -19.66
N GLU A 90 -28.13 15.53 -20.06
CA GLU A 90 -28.90 16.45 -20.86
C GLU A 90 -28.15 17.01 -22.10
N GLY A 91 -27.40 16.17 -22.78
CA GLY A 91 -26.65 16.55 -23.98
C GLY A 91 -25.35 17.31 -23.70
N ARG A 92 -24.84 17.29 -22.47
CA ARG A 92 -23.54 17.84 -22.08
C ARG A 92 -22.71 16.84 -21.33
N LEU A 93 -21.39 16.87 -21.54
CA LEU A 93 -20.45 16.08 -20.73
C LEU A 93 -20.15 16.84 -19.45
N GLU A 94 -20.72 16.37 -18.38
CA GLU A 94 -20.45 16.88 -17.05
C GLU A 94 -19.38 16.04 -16.34
N ARG A 95 -18.42 16.73 -15.71
CA ARG A 95 -17.41 16.08 -14.90
C ARG A 95 -17.96 15.83 -13.51
N GLY A 96 -17.87 14.57 -13.09
CA GLY A 96 -18.18 14.20 -11.73
C GLY A 96 -17.18 14.76 -10.72
N MET A 97 -17.67 15.16 -9.57
CA MET A 97 -16.90 15.69 -8.47
C MET A 97 -16.90 14.73 -7.30
N LEU A 98 -15.78 14.68 -6.61
CA LEU A 98 -15.67 14.10 -5.27
C LEU A 98 -15.32 15.25 -4.31
N PRO A 99 -16.28 16.01 -3.78
CA PRO A 99 -15.96 16.97 -2.76
C PRO A 99 -15.51 16.19 -1.51
N LEU A 100 -14.32 16.49 -1.01
CA LEU A 100 -13.83 16.00 0.26
C LEU A 100 -13.58 17.20 1.15
N THR A 101 -14.29 17.27 2.27
CA THR A 101 -13.90 18.17 3.35
C THR A 101 -13.01 17.39 4.34
N TYR A 102 -12.18 18.08 5.07
CA TYR A 102 -11.40 17.46 6.13
C TYR A 102 -12.31 16.78 7.17
N ALA A 103 -13.46 17.39 7.45
CA ALA A 103 -14.47 16.83 8.35
C ALA A 103 -15.02 15.47 7.86
N GLN A 104 -15.04 15.23 6.55
CA GLN A 104 -15.52 13.96 5.97
C GLN A 104 -14.46 12.86 5.97
N VAL A 105 -13.19 13.21 6.11
CA VAL A 105 -12.06 12.26 6.00
C VAL A 105 -11.17 12.20 7.24
N TRP A 106 -11.42 13.07 8.24
CA TRP A 106 -10.52 13.20 9.40
C TRP A 106 -10.30 11.89 10.17
N GLU A 107 -11.32 11.04 10.27
CA GLU A 107 -11.21 9.72 10.91
C GLU A 107 -10.21 8.80 10.18
N GLN A 108 -10.03 9.02 8.88
CA GLN A 108 -9.13 8.22 8.04
C GLN A 108 -7.73 8.82 7.95
N VAL A 109 -7.62 10.14 7.98
CA VAL A 109 -6.35 10.85 7.78
C VAL A 109 -5.75 11.41 9.06
N GLY A 110 -6.48 11.39 10.16
CA GLY A 110 -6.07 11.96 11.44
C GLY A 110 -6.21 13.49 11.51
N PRO A 111 -5.92 14.10 12.66
CA PRO A 111 -6.02 15.53 12.83
C PRO A 111 -5.06 16.27 11.89
N PRO A 112 -5.42 17.48 11.42
CA PRO A 112 -4.55 18.28 10.58
C PRO A 112 -3.31 18.74 11.35
N ALA A 113 -2.18 18.79 10.66
CA ALA A 113 -0.95 19.30 11.23
C ALA A 113 -1.02 20.82 11.52
N ASP A 114 -1.83 21.55 10.76
CA ASP A 114 -2.08 22.99 10.93
C ASP A 114 -3.59 23.26 10.93
N SER A 115 -4.09 23.84 12.00
CA SER A 115 -5.52 24.17 12.14
C SER A 115 -6.03 25.14 11.08
N LEU A 116 -5.17 26.00 10.51
CA LEU A 116 -5.51 26.89 9.41
C LEU A 116 -5.83 26.14 8.10
N LEU A 117 -5.30 24.91 7.96
CA LEU A 117 -5.50 24.05 6.80
C LEU A 117 -6.65 23.05 7.00
N ALA A 118 -7.18 22.97 8.22
CA ALA A 118 -8.18 21.96 8.56
C ALA A 118 -9.55 22.19 7.94
N THR A 119 -9.94 23.43 7.70
CA THR A 119 -11.28 23.79 7.27
C THR A 119 -11.30 25.03 6.40
N PRO A 120 -11.99 25.01 5.32
CA PRO A 120 -12.46 23.82 4.63
C PRO A 120 -11.30 23.26 3.80
N LEU A 121 -10.88 22.09 4.11
CA LEU A 121 -10.03 21.34 3.20
C LEU A 121 -10.97 20.67 2.21
N ILE A 122 -11.17 21.29 1.05
CA ILE A 122 -11.97 20.67 0.02
C ILE A 122 -11.05 20.11 -1.02
N THR A 123 -11.31 18.91 -1.35
CA THR A 123 -10.69 18.24 -2.44
C THR A 123 -11.75 17.96 -3.49
N ALA A 124 -11.56 18.50 -4.66
CA ALA A 124 -12.37 18.16 -5.82
C ALA A 124 -11.48 17.56 -6.90
N ILE A 125 -12.01 16.62 -7.65
CA ILE A 125 -11.27 15.94 -8.68
C ILE A 125 -11.17 16.81 -9.91
N GLY A 126 -9.93 17.15 -10.29
CA GLY A 126 -9.62 17.83 -11.52
C GLY A 126 -8.84 16.95 -12.48
N ALA A 127 -8.95 17.18 -13.77
CA ALA A 127 -8.10 16.53 -14.75
C ALA A 127 -6.79 17.30 -14.89
N GLY A 128 -5.70 16.56 -15.00
CA GLY A 128 -4.37 17.09 -15.22
C GLY A 128 -3.44 16.01 -15.73
N GLY A 129 -2.18 16.32 -15.95
CA GLY A 129 -1.23 15.37 -16.46
C GLY A 129 -1.33 15.20 -17.97
N THR A 130 -1.52 13.99 -18.43
CA THR A 130 -1.52 13.66 -19.86
C THR A 130 -2.92 13.56 -20.48
N TYR A 131 -4.04 13.92 -19.75
CA TYR A 131 -5.39 13.59 -20.18
C TYR A 131 -6.44 14.66 -19.97
N PRO A 132 -6.62 15.52 -20.90
CA PRO A 132 -5.69 16.57 -21.28
C PRO A 132 -5.37 17.43 -20.07
N ASP A 133 -4.34 18.24 -20.16
CA ASP A 133 -4.01 19.19 -19.11
C ASP A 133 -5.02 20.34 -19.09
N TYR A 134 -5.65 20.55 -17.94
CA TYR A 134 -6.50 21.70 -17.72
C TYR A 134 -5.67 22.84 -17.12
N VAL A 135 -5.75 23.98 -17.73
CA VAL A 135 -5.20 25.23 -17.22
C VAL A 135 -6.31 26.28 -17.27
N PRO A 136 -6.89 26.63 -16.14
CA PRO A 136 -6.66 26.18 -14.78
C PRO A 136 -7.22 24.80 -14.48
N ALA A 137 -6.79 24.19 -13.36
CA ALA A 137 -7.40 22.97 -12.83
C ALA A 137 -8.90 23.20 -12.59
N PRO A 138 -9.76 22.19 -12.84
CA PRO A 138 -11.22 22.38 -12.82
C PRO A 138 -11.76 22.73 -11.43
N TYR A 139 -10.99 22.49 -10.37
CA TYR A 139 -11.40 22.83 -9.02
C TYR A 139 -10.33 23.61 -8.29
N ILE A 140 -10.62 24.89 -8.07
CA ILE A 140 -9.83 25.81 -7.26
C ILE A 140 -10.82 26.50 -6.34
N VAL A 141 -10.81 26.15 -5.06
CA VAL A 141 -11.76 26.64 -4.08
C VAL A 141 -11.08 27.44 -2.99
N GLY A 142 -11.69 28.51 -2.59
CA GLY A 142 -11.20 29.41 -1.55
C GLY A 142 -12.16 29.48 -0.37
N SER A 143 -11.59 29.67 0.79
CA SER A 143 -12.32 29.91 2.02
C SER A 143 -11.53 30.83 2.93
N ARG A 144 -12.20 31.35 3.97
CA ARG A 144 -11.58 32.18 5.00
C ARG A 144 -11.71 31.51 6.35
N ARG A 145 -10.61 31.37 7.07
CA ARG A 145 -10.59 30.82 8.41
C ARG A 145 -9.65 31.62 9.29
N ASP A 146 -10.11 31.96 10.49
CA ASP A 146 -9.35 32.73 11.49
C ASP A 146 -8.66 33.97 10.88
N GLY A 147 -9.34 34.65 9.94
CA GLY A 147 -8.82 35.83 9.26
C GLY A 147 -7.85 35.55 8.10
N VAL A 148 -7.53 34.28 7.81
CA VAL A 148 -6.61 33.89 6.72
C VAL A 148 -7.40 33.31 5.54
N ASP A 149 -7.08 33.80 4.34
CA ASP A 149 -7.64 33.25 3.11
C ASP A 149 -6.81 32.02 2.69
N VAL A 150 -7.50 30.90 2.52
CA VAL A 150 -6.94 29.59 2.14
C VAL A 150 -7.50 29.14 0.80
N VAL A 151 -6.65 28.57 -0.03
CA VAL A 151 -7.02 27.99 -1.34
C VAL A 151 -6.66 26.52 -1.36
N THR A 152 -7.59 25.70 -1.86
CA THR A 152 -7.32 24.32 -2.25
C THR A 152 -7.53 24.17 -3.75
N ALA A 153 -6.44 23.86 -4.45
CA ALA A 153 -6.47 23.55 -5.88
C ALA A 153 -6.35 22.03 -6.06
N VAL A 154 -7.29 21.46 -6.80
CA VAL A 154 -7.36 20.01 -6.99
C VAL A 154 -7.21 19.68 -8.46
N THR A 155 -6.26 18.83 -8.73
CA THR A 155 -6.04 18.22 -10.04
C THR A 155 -6.09 16.70 -9.92
N GLU A 156 -6.18 16.05 -11.04
CA GLU A 156 -6.17 14.60 -11.16
C GLU A 156 -5.25 14.22 -12.31
N ALA A 157 -4.37 13.27 -12.08
CA ALA A 157 -3.45 12.82 -13.11
C ALA A 157 -3.23 11.31 -13.03
N PRO A 158 -2.95 10.64 -14.16
CA PRO A 158 -2.35 9.33 -14.13
C PRO A 158 -0.93 9.47 -13.58
N LEU A 159 -0.61 8.68 -12.58
CA LEU A 159 0.67 8.76 -11.90
C LEU A 159 1.69 7.87 -12.64
N SER A 160 2.74 8.47 -13.16
CA SER A 160 3.71 7.84 -14.07
C SER A 160 4.45 6.64 -13.46
N TYR A 161 4.70 6.67 -12.15
CA TYR A 161 5.44 5.63 -11.42
C TYR A 161 4.59 4.98 -10.35
N SER A 162 3.28 4.94 -10.57
CA SER A 162 2.33 4.39 -9.60
C SER A 162 2.60 2.94 -9.30
N GLY A 163 2.69 2.62 -8.03
CA GLY A 163 2.84 1.27 -7.54
C GLY A 163 2.45 1.18 -6.08
N VAL A 164 2.23 -0.03 -5.61
CA VAL A 164 1.90 -0.32 -4.23
C VAL A 164 2.94 -1.25 -3.64
N LYS A 165 3.44 -0.90 -2.47
CA LYS A 165 4.20 -1.78 -1.59
C LYS A 165 3.20 -2.38 -0.60
N LEU A 166 2.80 -3.60 -0.86
CA LEU A 166 1.88 -4.34 -0.01
C LEU A 166 2.69 -5.12 1.02
N LYS A 167 2.66 -4.67 2.27
CA LYS A 167 3.29 -5.35 3.40
C LYS A 167 2.29 -6.36 3.97
N VAL A 168 2.71 -7.61 4.02
CA VAL A 168 1.95 -8.72 4.59
C VAL A 168 2.69 -9.19 5.83
N ASP A 169 2.17 -8.83 6.99
CA ASP A 169 2.74 -9.25 8.26
C ASP A 169 2.30 -10.68 8.56
N THR A 170 3.21 -11.63 8.36
CA THR A 170 2.94 -13.06 8.54
C THR A 170 4.22 -13.87 8.68
N ASP A 171 4.13 -14.97 9.41
CA ASP A 171 5.19 -15.97 9.52
C ASP A 171 5.11 -17.01 8.38
N LEU A 172 3.99 -17.06 7.66
CA LEU A 172 3.79 -18.00 6.56
C LEU A 172 4.64 -17.61 5.35
N HIS A 173 5.23 -18.59 4.69
CA HIS A 173 6.04 -18.37 3.50
C HIS A 173 5.16 -17.94 2.31
N LEU A 174 5.52 -16.84 1.66
CA LEU A 174 4.81 -16.35 0.48
C LEU A 174 5.45 -16.82 -0.85
N GLY A 175 6.77 -16.86 -0.91
CA GLY A 175 7.56 -17.18 -2.10
C GLY A 175 8.97 -16.65 -1.95
N LYS A 176 9.80 -16.80 -2.97
CA LYS A 176 11.17 -16.27 -2.97
C LYS A 176 11.15 -14.82 -3.48
N GLU A 177 12.13 -14.03 -3.06
CA GLU A 177 12.34 -12.70 -3.62
C GLU A 177 12.54 -12.78 -5.13
N GLY A 178 11.86 -11.90 -5.86
CA GLY A 178 11.81 -11.91 -7.31
C GLY A 178 10.72 -12.79 -7.91
N ASP A 179 10.07 -13.67 -7.13
CA ASP A 179 8.96 -14.48 -7.63
C ASP A 179 7.81 -13.58 -8.11
N ILE A 180 7.23 -13.96 -9.24
CA ILE A 180 6.18 -13.18 -9.89
C ILE A 180 4.87 -13.30 -9.12
N VAL A 181 4.31 -12.16 -8.75
CA VAL A 181 2.94 -12.07 -8.22
C VAL A 181 1.96 -11.90 -9.38
N THR A 182 0.91 -12.71 -9.36
CA THR A 182 -0.13 -12.70 -10.39
C THR A 182 -1.50 -12.36 -9.78
N PHE A 183 -2.30 -11.66 -10.57
CA PHE A 183 -3.71 -11.40 -10.34
C PHE A 183 -4.49 -11.94 -11.53
N GLU A 184 -5.45 -12.84 -11.30
CA GLU A 184 -6.19 -13.53 -12.36
C GLU A 184 -5.26 -14.17 -13.42
N GLY A 185 -4.17 -14.81 -12.97
CA GLY A 185 -3.18 -15.46 -13.83
C GLY A 185 -2.23 -14.53 -14.58
N ARG A 186 -2.36 -13.20 -14.44
CA ARG A 186 -1.55 -12.19 -15.12
C ARG A 186 -0.55 -11.55 -14.17
N ALA A 187 0.70 -11.40 -14.62
CA ALA A 187 1.77 -10.82 -13.82
C ALA A 187 1.48 -9.34 -13.49
N VAL A 188 1.37 -9.02 -12.21
CA VAL A 188 1.08 -7.68 -11.70
C VAL A 188 2.17 -7.11 -10.82
N GLY A 189 3.09 -7.95 -10.36
CA GLY A 189 4.15 -7.55 -9.45
C GLY A 189 5.16 -8.65 -9.19
N MET A 190 5.87 -8.54 -8.09
CA MET A 190 6.82 -9.53 -7.59
C MET A 190 6.92 -9.49 -6.07
N VAL A 191 7.43 -10.55 -5.49
CA VAL A 191 7.90 -10.56 -4.11
C VAL A 191 9.14 -9.67 -4.03
N GLU A 192 9.10 -8.62 -3.24
CA GLU A 192 10.22 -7.70 -3.08
C GLU A 192 11.11 -8.11 -1.92
N THR A 193 10.51 -8.52 -0.82
CA THR A 193 11.23 -9.08 0.32
C THR A 193 10.39 -10.16 1.00
N GLU A 194 11.06 -11.20 1.45
CA GLU A 194 10.51 -12.34 2.17
C GLU A 194 11.15 -12.46 3.55
N GLU A 195 11.50 -11.34 4.16
CA GLU A 195 11.98 -11.34 5.54
C GLU A 195 10.92 -11.90 6.50
N TYR A 196 11.38 -12.60 7.47
CA TYR A 196 10.53 -13.21 8.47
C TYR A 196 9.69 -12.15 9.20
N GLY A 197 8.36 -12.30 9.15
CA GLY A 197 7.40 -11.38 9.75
C GLY A 197 7.13 -10.08 8.97
N SER A 198 7.93 -9.73 7.97
CA SER A 198 7.77 -8.49 7.19
C SER A 198 7.95 -8.76 5.71
N LYS A 199 6.93 -9.28 5.08
CA LYS A 199 6.96 -9.66 3.67
C LYS A 199 6.35 -8.55 2.83
N ILE A 200 7.03 -8.17 1.75
CA ILE A 200 6.59 -7.06 0.89
C ILE A 200 6.40 -7.55 -0.54
N LEU A 201 5.22 -7.28 -1.08
CA LEU A 201 4.92 -7.46 -2.49
C LEU A 201 4.96 -6.09 -3.17
N ALA A 202 5.76 -5.94 -4.23
CA ALA A 202 5.75 -4.76 -5.07
C ALA A 202 4.77 -4.97 -6.23
N LEU A 203 3.69 -4.20 -6.28
CA LEU A 203 2.63 -4.31 -7.27
C LEU A 203 2.54 -3.05 -8.11
N GLY A 204 2.33 -3.19 -9.42
CA GLY A 204 2.25 -2.06 -10.34
C GLY A 204 3.62 -1.48 -10.69
N GLY A 205 3.70 -0.16 -10.77
CA GLY A 205 4.85 0.58 -11.28
C GLY A 205 4.87 0.67 -12.82
N VAL A 206 5.67 1.60 -13.37
CA VAL A 206 5.66 1.94 -14.79
C VAL A 206 5.84 0.72 -15.71
N ASN A 207 6.79 -0.14 -15.41
CA ASN A 207 7.09 -1.30 -16.26
C ASN A 207 5.95 -2.34 -16.30
N ARG A 208 5.18 -2.45 -15.22
CA ARG A 208 4.02 -3.34 -15.16
C ARG A 208 2.80 -2.72 -15.82
N LEU A 209 2.58 -1.41 -15.59
CA LEU A 209 1.45 -0.68 -16.18
C LEU A 209 1.57 -0.55 -17.70
N THR A 210 2.78 -0.33 -18.22
CA THR A 210 3.03 -0.23 -19.68
C THR A 210 3.26 -1.57 -20.36
N GLY A 211 3.39 -2.64 -19.58
CA GLY A 211 3.64 -3.98 -20.08
C GLY A 211 2.38 -4.72 -20.56
N LYS A 212 2.57 -5.95 -21.05
CA LYS A 212 1.52 -6.82 -21.59
C LYS A 212 0.29 -6.98 -20.69
N HIS A 213 0.46 -6.90 -19.36
CA HIS A 213 -0.59 -7.09 -18.37
C HIS A 213 -0.96 -5.79 -17.63
N GLY A 214 -0.73 -4.64 -18.26
CA GLY A 214 -0.90 -3.33 -17.65
C GLY A 214 -2.32 -3.07 -17.11
N PHE A 215 -3.35 -3.52 -17.80
CA PHE A 215 -4.73 -3.39 -17.30
C PHE A 215 -4.96 -4.16 -16.00
N ALA A 216 -4.45 -5.39 -15.90
CA ALA A 216 -4.55 -6.17 -14.67
C ALA A 216 -3.76 -5.51 -13.53
N ALA A 217 -2.56 -4.98 -13.82
CA ALA A 217 -1.75 -4.27 -12.85
C ALA A 217 -2.45 -2.99 -12.36
N ALA A 218 -3.02 -2.20 -13.26
CA ALA A 218 -3.75 -0.97 -12.89
C ALA A 218 -5.00 -1.28 -12.03
N ARG A 219 -5.75 -2.33 -12.37
CA ARG A 219 -6.90 -2.77 -11.55
C ARG A 219 -6.47 -3.25 -10.18
N ALA A 220 -5.40 -4.05 -10.09
CA ALA A 220 -4.89 -4.54 -8.81
C ALA A 220 -4.44 -3.40 -7.91
N VAL A 221 -3.69 -2.42 -8.45
CA VAL A 221 -3.24 -1.23 -7.71
C VAL A 221 -4.44 -0.40 -7.23
N ALA A 222 -5.43 -0.15 -8.10
CA ALA A 222 -6.62 0.58 -7.73
C ALA A 222 -7.46 -0.15 -6.67
N ALA A 223 -7.60 -1.48 -6.78
CA ALA A 223 -8.32 -2.29 -5.81
C ALA A 223 -7.68 -2.21 -4.42
N ILE A 224 -6.34 -2.33 -4.34
CA ILE A 224 -5.61 -2.20 -3.08
C ILE A 224 -5.79 -0.80 -2.50
N ALA A 225 -5.58 0.25 -3.30
CA ALA A 225 -5.72 1.63 -2.85
C ALA A 225 -7.15 1.97 -2.38
N ASN A 226 -8.15 1.28 -2.88
CA ASN A 226 -9.54 1.39 -2.43
C ASN A 226 -9.92 0.39 -1.33
N ARG A 227 -8.95 -0.32 -0.75
CA ARG A 227 -9.15 -1.32 0.31
C ARG A 227 -10.16 -2.42 -0.08
N GLN A 228 -10.14 -2.84 -1.33
CA GLN A 228 -10.92 -3.96 -1.82
C GLN A 228 -10.16 -5.27 -1.60
N SER A 229 -10.89 -6.37 -1.38
CA SER A 229 -10.29 -7.70 -1.28
C SER A 229 -9.69 -8.12 -2.64
N LEU A 230 -8.49 -8.70 -2.60
CA LEU A 230 -7.75 -9.11 -3.78
C LEU A 230 -7.18 -10.51 -3.59
N LYS A 231 -7.40 -11.38 -4.58
CA LYS A 231 -6.79 -12.71 -4.62
C LYS A 231 -5.55 -12.67 -5.49
N LEU A 232 -4.40 -12.88 -4.86
CA LEU A 232 -3.09 -12.91 -5.51
C LEU A 232 -2.52 -14.34 -5.47
N LYS A 233 -1.65 -14.64 -6.42
CA LYS A 233 -0.87 -15.89 -6.43
C LYS A 233 0.59 -15.56 -6.68
N VAL A 234 1.46 -16.03 -5.81
CA VAL A 234 2.90 -16.04 -6.06
C VAL A 234 3.22 -17.27 -6.91
N ARG A 235 3.93 -17.08 -8.00
CA ARG A 235 4.30 -18.16 -8.91
C ARG A 235 5.33 -19.07 -8.23
N GLY A 236 4.99 -20.33 -8.01
CA GLY A 236 5.82 -21.25 -7.23
C GLY A 236 5.73 -21.07 -5.70
N GLY A 237 4.91 -20.14 -5.24
CA GLY A 237 4.68 -19.81 -3.83
C GLY A 237 3.21 -19.88 -3.43
N ALA A 238 2.84 -19.08 -2.43
CA ALA A 238 1.52 -19.08 -1.80
C ALA A 238 0.42 -18.43 -2.64
N SER A 239 -0.82 -18.80 -2.37
CA SER A 239 -2.03 -18.07 -2.76
C SER A 239 -2.44 -17.16 -1.61
N LEU A 240 -2.76 -15.90 -1.92
CA LEU A 240 -3.10 -14.90 -0.91
C LEU A 240 -4.48 -14.33 -1.20
N GLU A 241 -5.25 -14.15 -0.13
CA GLU A 241 -6.40 -13.26 -0.13
C GLU A 241 -6.08 -12.11 0.85
N VAL A 242 -6.00 -10.90 0.31
CA VAL A 242 -5.51 -9.73 1.02
C VAL A 242 -6.48 -8.58 0.91
N ARG A 243 -6.65 -7.85 2.01
CA ARG A 243 -7.35 -6.58 2.09
C ARG A 243 -6.62 -5.68 3.06
N VAL A 244 -6.36 -4.45 2.65
CA VAL A 244 -5.63 -3.49 3.50
C VAL A 244 -6.40 -3.26 4.81
N GLY A 245 -5.68 -3.34 5.93
CA GLY A 245 -6.24 -3.22 7.28
C GLY A 245 -6.75 -4.54 7.88
N GLU A 246 -6.76 -5.65 7.12
CA GLU A 246 -7.27 -6.93 7.58
C GLU A 246 -6.17 -8.00 7.68
N THR A 247 -6.47 -9.07 8.39
CA THR A 247 -5.61 -10.24 8.50
C THR A 247 -5.59 -11.00 7.17
N PRO A 248 -4.41 -11.29 6.58
CA PRO A 248 -4.33 -12.01 5.32
C PRO A 248 -4.73 -13.48 5.47
N VAL A 249 -5.24 -14.06 4.39
CA VAL A 249 -5.44 -15.51 4.24
C VAL A 249 -4.40 -16.03 3.26
N ILE A 250 -3.59 -17.01 3.68
CA ILE A 250 -2.47 -17.55 2.91
C ILE A 250 -2.65 -19.06 2.78
N ASP A 251 -2.76 -19.54 1.53
CA ASP A 251 -3.08 -20.95 1.20
C ASP A 251 -4.31 -21.46 1.96
N GLY A 252 -5.33 -20.59 2.11
CA GLY A 252 -6.58 -20.91 2.82
C GLY A 252 -6.49 -20.82 4.34
N GLN A 253 -5.33 -20.50 4.91
CA GLN A 253 -5.14 -20.32 6.35
C GLN A 253 -5.12 -18.84 6.70
N ARG A 254 -5.93 -18.45 7.68
CA ARG A 254 -5.86 -17.11 8.26
C ARG A 254 -4.55 -16.98 9.04
N ALA A 255 -3.75 -15.97 8.75
CA ALA A 255 -2.49 -15.73 9.45
C ALA A 255 -2.76 -15.42 10.94
N GLY A 256 -1.88 -15.92 11.80
CA GLY A 256 -1.98 -15.73 13.23
C GLY A 256 -1.42 -14.39 13.70
N ARG A 257 -0.92 -14.36 14.93
CA ARG A 257 -0.26 -13.16 15.49
C ARG A 257 1.08 -12.93 14.80
N MET A 258 1.40 -11.67 14.63
CA MET A 258 2.66 -11.25 14.08
C MET A 258 3.69 -11.02 15.20
N ARG A 259 4.95 -11.31 14.93
CA ARG A 259 6.08 -10.98 15.78
C ARG A 259 6.48 -9.52 15.65
N VAL A 260 7.10 -9.00 16.70
CA VAL A 260 7.64 -7.62 16.69
C VAL A 260 8.79 -7.47 15.70
N GLY A 261 9.55 -8.54 15.46
CA GLY A 261 10.71 -8.55 14.58
C GLY A 261 11.55 -9.81 14.77
N CYS A 262 12.80 -9.81 14.31
CA CYS A 262 13.74 -10.90 14.59
C CYS A 262 14.24 -10.86 16.04
N GLY A 263 14.92 -11.92 16.48
CA GLY A 263 15.48 -11.98 17.83
C GLY A 263 16.42 -10.83 18.18
N SER A 264 17.20 -10.32 17.20
CA SER A 264 18.02 -9.11 17.41
C SER A 264 17.18 -7.86 17.63
N ALA A 265 16.12 -7.64 16.82
CA ALA A 265 15.23 -6.50 17.02
C ALA A 265 14.51 -6.57 18.38
N THR A 266 14.03 -7.75 18.76
CA THR A 266 13.38 -8.00 20.05
C THR A 266 14.34 -7.74 21.21
N ALA A 267 15.59 -8.21 21.13
CA ALA A 267 16.62 -7.93 22.12
C ALA A 267 16.88 -6.42 22.31
N GLY A 268 16.85 -5.65 21.21
CA GLY A 268 17.01 -4.19 21.28
C GLY A 268 15.80 -3.48 21.86
N LEU A 269 14.58 -3.84 21.42
CA LEU A 269 13.34 -3.18 21.83
C LEU A 269 13.01 -3.41 23.30
N PHE A 270 13.26 -4.61 23.83
CA PHE A 270 12.93 -4.98 25.20
C PHE A 270 14.15 -5.01 26.15
N ALA A 271 15.27 -4.42 25.74
CA ALA A 271 16.51 -4.42 26.48
C ALA A 271 16.38 -4.08 27.99
N PRO A 272 15.59 -3.08 28.42
CA PRO A 272 15.42 -2.79 29.86
C PRO A 272 14.80 -3.95 30.64
N PHE A 273 13.82 -4.64 30.06
CA PHE A 273 13.16 -5.80 30.67
C PHE A 273 14.09 -7.04 30.67
N LEU A 274 14.74 -7.30 29.53
CA LEU A 274 15.66 -8.42 29.39
C LEU A 274 16.87 -8.31 30.32
N LYS A 275 17.35 -7.09 30.57
CA LYS A 275 18.41 -6.85 31.55
C LYS A 275 18.07 -7.39 32.95
N MET A 276 16.81 -7.26 33.34
CA MET A 276 16.34 -7.63 34.68
C MET A 276 15.91 -9.11 34.78
N ALA A 277 15.66 -9.75 33.63
CA ALA A 277 15.07 -11.09 33.59
C ALA A 277 16.00 -12.19 34.11
N ALA A 278 17.29 -12.14 33.79
CA ALA A 278 18.30 -13.13 34.15
C ALA A 278 19.73 -12.58 33.95
N ASP A 279 20.75 -13.34 34.36
CA ASP A 279 22.16 -13.00 34.13
C ASP A 279 22.48 -12.97 32.63
N GLU A 280 21.96 -13.94 31.89
CA GLU A 280 22.03 -13.95 30.44
C GLU A 280 20.65 -14.19 29.81
N VAL A 281 20.45 -13.68 28.59
CA VAL A 281 19.18 -13.87 27.87
C VAL A 281 19.45 -14.28 26.43
N ILE A 282 18.68 -15.26 25.96
CA ILE A 282 18.63 -15.66 24.55
C ILE A 282 17.24 -15.33 24.01
N VAL A 283 17.18 -14.51 22.96
CA VAL A 283 15.97 -14.35 22.15
C VAL A 283 16.11 -15.29 20.95
N LEU A 284 15.38 -16.40 21.00
CA LEU A 284 15.43 -17.44 20.00
C LEU A 284 14.48 -17.13 18.83
N ASP A 285 15.01 -17.17 17.64
CA ASP A 285 14.25 -16.82 16.43
C ASP A 285 14.77 -17.53 15.19
N ALA A 286 13.87 -17.86 14.29
CA ALA A 286 14.20 -18.54 13.05
C ALA A 286 15.04 -17.67 12.10
N HIS A 287 15.02 -16.35 12.25
CA HIS A 287 15.80 -15.42 11.42
C HIS A 287 17.16 -15.10 12.05
N ILE A 288 17.17 -14.43 13.20
CA ILE A 288 18.38 -14.08 13.95
C ILE A 288 18.14 -14.38 15.42
N THR A 289 18.78 -15.41 15.93
CA THR A 289 18.85 -15.65 17.37
C THR A 289 19.88 -14.71 17.99
N SER A 290 19.51 -14.04 19.08
CA SER A 290 20.35 -13.05 19.75
C SER A 290 20.69 -13.46 21.17
N LEU A 291 21.98 -13.43 21.49
CA LEU A 291 22.50 -13.49 22.86
C LEU A 291 22.60 -12.05 23.38
N PHE A 292 21.90 -11.74 24.47
CA PHE A 292 21.67 -10.34 24.87
C PHE A 292 22.98 -9.64 25.28
N SER A 293 23.89 -10.33 25.98
CA SER A 293 25.19 -9.73 26.33
C SER A 293 26.06 -9.40 25.10
N HIS A 294 25.85 -10.09 23.98
CA HIS A 294 26.54 -9.80 22.72
C HIS A 294 25.83 -8.75 21.87
N HIS A 295 24.59 -8.42 22.19
CA HIS A 295 23.82 -7.37 21.49
C HIS A 295 24.26 -5.99 21.92
N ALA A 296 24.24 -5.01 20.99
CA ALA A 296 24.64 -3.63 21.28
C ALA A 296 23.86 -3.01 22.45
N ALA A 297 22.55 -3.28 22.54
CA ALA A 297 21.72 -2.80 23.64
C ALA A 297 22.10 -3.42 24.99
N GLY A 298 22.38 -4.72 25.02
CA GLY A 298 22.83 -5.40 26.24
C GLY A 298 24.15 -4.82 26.76
N ARG A 299 25.12 -4.66 25.87
CA ARG A 299 26.40 -4.00 26.21
C ARG A 299 26.22 -2.57 26.70
N CYS A 300 25.36 -1.80 26.03
CA CYS A 300 25.04 -0.42 26.44
C CYS A 300 24.44 -0.37 27.86
N LEU A 301 23.69 -1.40 28.25
CA LEU A 301 23.11 -1.53 29.59
C LEU A 301 24.04 -2.23 30.59
N GLY A 302 25.30 -2.49 30.23
CA GLY A 302 26.32 -3.09 31.11
C GLY A 302 26.17 -4.59 31.32
N LYS A 303 25.55 -5.34 30.36
CA LYS A 303 25.55 -6.79 30.37
C LYS A 303 26.91 -7.31 29.88
N GLU A 304 27.54 -8.09 30.70
CA GLU A 304 28.80 -8.76 30.39
C GLU A 304 28.54 -10.17 29.84
N PRO A 305 29.30 -10.62 28.83
CA PRO A 305 29.17 -11.96 28.28
C PRO A 305 29.40 -13.04 29.34
N GLN A 306 28.45 -13.95 29.49
CA GLN A 306 28.49 -15.02 30.48
C GLN A 306 29.22 -16.30 30.01
N GLY A 307 29.89 -16.27 28.86
CA GLY A 307 30.63 -17.41 28.35
C GLY A 307 29.77 -18.47 27.64
N LEU A 308 28.60 -18.09 27.17
CA LEU A 308 27.76 -18.97 26.35
C LEU A 308 28.11 -18.83 24.88
N GLU A 309 28.20 -19.97 24.18
CA GLU A 309 28.31 -20.03 22.72
C GLU A 309 27.05 -20.70 22.15
N LEU A 310 26.47 -20.11 21.09
CA LEU A 310 25.28 -20.62 20.45
C LEU A 310 25.63 -21.45 19.21
N CYS A 311 24.86 -22.52 18.95
CA CYS A 311 24.96 -23.31 17.73
C CYS A 311 24.65 -22.45 16.48
N TYR A 312 23.69 -21.54 16.62
CA TYR A 312 23.19 -20.69 15.51
C TYR A 312 23.03 -19.25 15.99
N GLN A 313 23.96 -18.38 15.62
CA GLN A 313 23.86 -16.95 15.93
C GLN A 313 23.22 -16.15 14.80
N ARG A 314 23.24 -16.68 13.58
CA ARG A 314 22.72 -16.04 12.37
C ARG A 314 21.98 -17.05 11.53
N SER A 315 21.07 -16.53 10.72
CA SER A 315 20.48 -17.33 9.66
C SER A 315 21.53 -17.82 8.68
N THR A 316 21.37 -19.04 8.23
CA THR A 316 22.14 -19.56 7.11
C THR A 316 21.79 -18.78 5.84
N PRO A 317 22.71 -18.49 4.91
CA PRO A 317 22.37 -17.91 3.62
C PRO A 317 21.20 -18.67 2.96
N GLY A 318 20.20 -17.93 2.48
CA GLY A 318 18.96 -18.48 1.95
C GLY A 318 17.92 -18.91 3.00
N ARG A 319 18.26 -18.95 4.23
CA ARG A 319 17.35 -19.32 5.31
C ARG A 319 16.31 -18.26 5.62
N TYR A 320 16.60 -17.02 5.39
CA TYR A 320 15.63 -15.93 5.40
C TYR A 320 14.32 -16.30 4.72
N PHE A 321 14.45 -17.06 3.67
CA PHE A 321 13.44 -17.38 2.68
C PHE A 321 12.99 -18.84 2.81
N GLY A 322 13.44 -19.53 3.84
CA GLY A 322 13.01 -20.87 4.18
C GLY A 322 11.65 -20.87 4.88
N LYS A 323 10.99 -22.03 4.88
CA LYS A 323 9.79 -22.22 5.68
C LYS A 323 10.15 -22.20 7.16
N PRO A 324 9.38 -21.47 8.01
CA PRO A 324 9.53 -21.54 9.46
C PRO A 324 9.29 -22.97 9.97
N GLY A 325 10.05 -23.39 10.99
CA GLY A 325 9.79 -24.61 11.72
C GLY A 325 8.60 -24.49 12.68
N GLN A 326 8.27 -25.57 13.36
CA GLN A 326 7.19 -25.64 14.34
C GLN A 326 7.68 -25.50 15.79
N GLY A 327 8.99 -25.39 15.99
CA GLY A 327 9.62 -25.25 17.29
C GLY A 327 9.66 -23.81 17.81
N TRP A 328 10.53 -23.58 18.77
CA TRP A 328 10.75 -22.27 19.40
C TRP A 328 11.15 -21.22 18.35
N GLY A 329 10.54 -20.07 18.43
CA GLY A 329 10.87 -18.95 17.55
C GLY A 329 10.71 -19.24 16.06
N GLY A 330 9.88 -20.24 15.68
CA GLY A 330 9.70 -20.66 14.30
C GLY A 330 10.88 -21.47 13.73
N THR A 331 11.72 -22.02 14.59
CA THR A 331 12.79 -22.96 14.26
C THR A 331 12.30 -24.41 14.39
N ASP A 332 13.17 -25.39 14.12
CA ASP A 332 12.91 -26.81 14.40
C ASP A 332 13.35 -27.21 15.82
N ILE A 333 13.75 -26.25 16.67
CA ILE A 333 14.21 -26.47 18.04
C ILE A 333 13.00 -26.62 18.95
N ASN A 334 12.84 -27.81 19.54
CA ASN A 334 11.75 -28.11 20.48
C ASN A 334 12.16 -27.89 21.94
N ASP A 335 13.41 -28.19 22.29
CA ASP A 335 14.00 -27.84 23.57
C ASP A 335 14.92 -26.64 23.41
N PRO A 336 14.63 -25.49 24.07
CA PRO A 336 15.37 -24.26 23.85
C PRO A 336 16.85 -24.37 24.26
N LEU A 337 17.23 -25.28 25.14
CA LEU A 337 18.63 -25.50 25.51
C LEU A 337 19.48 -26.07 24.36
N GLN A 338 18.88 -26.68 23.34
CA GLN A 338 19.58 -27.15 22.13
C GLN A 338 20.28 -26.04 21.34
N ILE A 339 19.95 -24.76 21.60
CA ILE A 339 20.62 -23.63 20.97
C ILE A 339 22.03 -23.40 21.52
N ILE A 340 22.35 -23.95 22.70
CA ILE A 340 23.64 -23.76 23.38
C ILE A 340 24.63 -24.78 22.83
N ALA A 341 25.71 -24.31 22.23
CA ALA A 341 26.79 -25.14 21.75
C ALA A 341 27.80 -25.47 22.86
N ARG A 342 28.10 -24.47 23.71
CA ARG A 342 29.10 -24.59 24.78
C ARG A 342 28.81 -23.66 25.93
N ILE A 343 29.11 -24.07 27.14
CA ILE A 343 29.10 -23.30 28.37
C ILE A 343 30.54 -23.22 28.88
N ASP A 344 31.08 -22.02 28.99
CA ASP A 344 32.37 -21.77 29.63
C ASP A 344 32.16 -21.61 31.15
N THR A 345 32.28 -22.69 31.89
CA THR A 345 32.03 -22.71 33.34
C THR A 345 33.01 -21.84 34.15
N ALA A 346 34.15 -21.44 33.56
CA ALA A 346 35.07 -20.50 34.20
C ALA A 346 34.47 -19.06 34.20
N ARG A 347 33.58 -18.78 33.27
CA ARG A 347 32.91 -17.46 33.14
C ARG A 347 31.45 -17.50 33.54
N THR A 348 30.85 -18.68 33.64
CA THR A 348 29.47 -18.87 34.04
C THR A 348 29.44 -19.59 35.38
N PRO A 349 29.39 -18.91 36.54
CA PRO A 349 29.37 -19.55 37.85
C PRO A 349 28.10 -20.35 38.09
N VAL A 350 28.17 -21.37 38.91
CA VAL A 350 27.00 -22.15 39.39
C VAL A 350 26.00 -21.19 40.03
N GLY A 351 24.73 -21.37 39.74
CA GLY A 351 23.65 -20.47 40.14
C GLY A 351 23.37 -19.33 39.14
N SER A 352 24.17 -19.18 38.05
CA SER A 352 23.87 -18.22 36.99
C SER A 352 22.55 -18.57 36.32
N THR A 353 21.72 -17.53 36.09
CA THR A 353 20.41 -17.67 35.47
C THR A 353 20.45 -17.39 33.99
N LEU A 354 19.70 -18.16 33.22
CA LEU A 354 19.51 -17.99 31.77
C LEU A 354 18.01 -17.91 31.44
N PHE A 355 17.60 -16.80 30.86
CA PHE A 355 16.25 -16.64 30.35
C PHE A 355 16.25 -16.86 28.84
N ILE A 356 15.43 -17.79 28.34
CA ILE A 356 15.22 -18.01 26.91
C ILE A 356 13.79 -17.66 26.59
N THR A 357 13.59 -16.77 25.62
CA THR A 357 12.29 -16.36 25.10
C THR A 357 12.30 -16.31 23.58
N GLU A 358 11.14 -16.37 22.99
CA GLU A 358 10.96 -16.15 21.56
C GLU A 358 10.38 -14.75 21.29
N THR A 359 10.38 -14.35 20.02
CA THR A 359 9.99 -13.02 19.57
C THR A 359 8.49 -12.71 19.69
N THR A 360 7.65 -13.72 19.99
CA THR A 360 6.21 -13.57 20.26
C THR A 360 5.89 -13.41 21.73
N GLY A 361 6.81 -13.77 22.63
CA GLY A 361 6.53 -13.89 24.04
C GLY A 361 5.57 -15.04 24.43
N GLU A 362 5.17 -15.89 23.48
CA GLU A 362 4.29 -17.04 23.77
C GLU A 362 5.02 -18.10 24.58
N ARG A 363 6.31 -18.31 24.31
CA ARG A 363 7.16 -19.25 25.03
C ARG A 363 8.30 -18.52 25.69
N ALA A 364 8.51 -18.83 26.96
CA ALA A 364 9.65 -18.39 27.73
C ALA A 364 9.99 -19.45 28.79
N SER A 365 11.27 -19.59 29.09
CA SER A 365 11.78 -20.50 30.14
C SER A 365 12.94 -19.85 30.85
N LEU A 366 13.05 -20.10 32.15
CA LEU A 366 14.15 -19.66 32.98
C LEU A 366 14.90 -20.90 33.48
N PHE A 367 16.21 -20.83 33.46
CA PHE A 367 17.10 -21.91 33.85
C PHE A 367 18.13 -21.38 34.82
N GLU A 368 18.67 -22.30 35.68
CA GLU A 368 19.79 -22.04 36.58
C GLU A 368 20.89 -23.06 36.32
N LEU A 369 22.13 -22.64 36.29
CA LEU A 369 23.28 -23.52 36.09
C LEU A 369 23.58 -24.30 37.37
N GLY A 370 23.44 -25.60 37.26
CA GLY A 370 23.74 -26.55 38.37
C GLY A 370 25.24 -26.80 38.58
N GLY A 371 25.56 -27.45 39.71
CA GLY A 371 26.93 -27.91 40.01
C GLY A 371 27.43 -29.02 39.07
N ASP A 372 26.56 -29.61 38.30
CA ASP A 372 26.87 -30.58 37.24
C ASP A 372 27.26 -29.91 35.90
N GLY A 373 27.25 -28.58 35.86
CA GLY A 373 27.58 -27.81 34.65
C GLY A 373 26.48 -27.77 33.61
N LEU A 374 25.25 -28.17 33.98
CA LEU A 374 24.07 -28.13 33.09
C LEU A 374 23.04 -27.12 33.58
N TYR A 375 22.28 -26.57 32.65
CA TYR A 375 21.14 -25.69 32.97
C TYR A 375 19.90 -26.53 33.32
N HIS A 376 19.29 -26.24 34.46
CA HIS A 376 18.07 -26.86 34.94
C HIS A 376 16.93 -25.85 34.94
N ALA A 377 15.75 -26.25 34.49
CA ALA A 377 14.57 -25.38 34.45
C ALA A 377 14.15 -25.00 35.88
N ILE A 378 13.89 -23.72 36.08
CA ILE A 378 13.34 -23.15 37.31
C ILE A 378 12.08 -22.31 36.99
N PRO A 379 11.21 -22.01 37.97
CA PRO A 379 10.08 -21.14 37.76
C PRO A 379 10.53 -19.79 37.26
N LEU A 380 9.71 -19.17 36.36
CA LEU A 380 9.95 -17.79 35.90
C LEU A 380 9.94 -16.81 37.07
N SER A 381 10.99 -16.02 37.20
CA SER A 381 11.02 -14.91 38.15
C SER A 381 10.01 -13.82 37.77
N PRO A 382 9.60 -12.93 38.71
CA PRO A 382 8.73 -11.80 38.36
C PRO A 382 9.27 -10.96 37.22
N ALA A 383 10.57 -10.70 37.16
CA ALA A 383 11.21 -9.94 36.08
C ALA A 383 11.20 -10.69 34.74
N ALA A 384 11.37 -12.01 34.76
CA ALA A 384 11.26 -12.83 33.54
C ALA A 384 9.81 -12.88 33.02
N LEU A 385 8.82 -12.96 33.91
CA LEU A 385 7.40 -12.86 33.55
C LEU A 385 7.06 -11.49 32.97
N GLU A 386 7.58 -10.40 33.55
CA GLU A 386 7.39 -9.05 33.04
C GLU A 386 8.01 -8.89 31.65
N ALA A 387 9.22 -9.41 31.42
CA ALA A 387 9.86 -9.40 30.11
C ALA A 387 9.06 -10.18 29.07
N GLN A 388 8.57 -11.37 29.42
CA GLN A 388 7.70 -12.17 28.55
C GLN A 388 6.42 -11.43 28.21
N ALA A 389 5.74 -10.85 29.22
CA ALA A 389 4.50 -10.12 29.04
C ALA A 389 4.69 -8.87 28.16
N ALA A 390 5.77 -8.11 28.36
CA ALA A 390 6.10 -6.93 27.54
C ALA A 390 6.29 -7.30 26.06
N ILE A 391 6.96 -8.42 25.77
CA ILE A 391 7.10 -8.92 24.40
C ILE A 391 5.72 -9.32 23.85
N ALA A 392 4.95 -10.10 24.59
CA ALA A 392 3.64 -10.62 24.16
C ALA A 392 2.61 -9.51 23.92
N GLU A 393 2.60 -8.46 24.75
CA GLU A 393 1.69 -7.32 24.62
C GLU A 393 1.91 -6.55 23.31
N THR A 394 3.14 -6.48 22.82
CA THR A 394 3.47 -5.75 21.58
C THR A 394 3.25 -6.59 20.32
N CYS A 395 2.99 -7.91 20.46
CA CYS A 395 2.63 -8.76 19.34
C CYS A 395 1.21 -8.46 18.87
N GLN A 396 1.09 -7.90 17.68
CA GLN A 396 -0.19 -7.60 17.04
C GLN A 396 -0.69 -8.78 16.21
N GLU A 397 -1.95 -8.75 15.84
CA GLU A 397 -2.47 -9.66 14.83
C GLU A 397 -1.77 -9.42 13.49
N SER A 398 -1.58 -10.49 12.71
CA SER A 398 -1.11 -10.40 11.34
C SER A 398 -2.00 -9.46 10.54
N ARG A 399 -1.40 -8.55 9.78
CA ARG A 399 -2.13 -7.49 9.08
C ARG A 399 -1.56 -7.24 7.70
N VAL A 400 -2.41 -6.80 6.80
CA VAL A 400 -2.03 -6.26 5.50
C VAL A 400 -2.03 -4.74 5.61
N SER A 401 -0.89 -4.12 5.28
CA SER A 401 -0.77 -2.67 5.14
C SER A 401 -0.18 -2.33 3.77
N ALA A 402 -0.45 -1.13 3.27
CA ALA A 402 0.02 -0.74 1.95
C ALA A 402 0.44 0.72 1.90
N LEU A 403 1.52 0.96 1.17
CA LEU A 403 1.96 2.29 0.78
C LEU A 403 1.80 2.44 -0.72
N TYR A 404 1.07 3.43 -1.15
CA TYR A 404 0.99 3.82 -2.55
C TYR A 404 2.14 4.77 -2.87
N VAL A 405 2.90 4.42 -3.89
CA VAL A 405 4.00 5.25 -4.39
C VAL A 405 3.54 5.97 -5.63
N GLY A 406 3.61 7.27 -5.64
CA GLY A 406 3.17 8.08 -6.76
C GLY A 406 4.05 9.30 -7.01
N GLY A 407 3.73 10.02 -8.06
CA GLY A 407 4.39 11.26 -8.41
C GLY A 407 3.46 12.21 -9.17
N ALA A 408 3.63 13.49 -8.95
CA ALA A 408 2.90 14.53 -9.68
C ALA A 408 3.71 14.97 -10.91
N GLY A 409 3.18 14.75 -12.11
CA GLY A 409 3.78 15.23 -13.36
C GLY A 409 3.77 16.76 -13.47
N GLY A 410 4.63 17.28 -14.34
CA GLY A 410 4.74 18.72 -14.58
C GLY A 410 3.42 19.36 -15.08
N SER A 411 2.73 18.66 -15.97
CA SER A 411 1.46 19.10 -16.53
C SER A 411 0.33 19.14 -15.47
N ALA A 412 0.24 18.15 -14.58
CA ALA A 412 -0.69 18.18 -13.47
C ALA A 412 -0.48 19.42 -12.57
N ARG A 413 0.78 19.76 -12.32
CA ARG A 413 1.13 20.96 -11.54
C ARG A 413 0.82 22.26 -12.28
N ALA A 414 0.92 22.28 -13.62
CA ALA A 414 0.58 23.44 -14.44
C ALA A 414 -0.91 23.79 -14.34
N GLY A 415 -1.78 22.79 -14.18
CA GLY A 415 -3.20 23.02 -13.91
C GLY A 415 -3.46 23.65 -12.54
N VAL A 416 -2.55 23.49 -11.58
CA VAL A 416 -2.65 24.11 -10.26
C VAL A 416 -2.11 25.54 -10.26
N ALA A 417 -0.97 25.77 -10.89
CA ALA A 417 -0.32 27.08 -10.94
C ALA A 417 0.49 27.22 -12.25
N ARG A 418 0.55 28.46 -12.80
CA ARG A 418 1.28 28.76 -14.03
C ARG A 418 2.78 28.51 -13.95
N TYR A 419 3.33 28.52 -12.73
CA TYR A 419 4.76 28.25 -12.48
C TYR A 419 4.94 26.95 -11.69
N PRO A 420 4.89 25.77 -12.36
CA PRO A 420 4.91 24.46 -11.70
C PRO A 420 6.14 24.23 -10.80
N LEU A 421 7.28 24.83 -11.13
CA LEU A 421 8.49 24.74 -10.31
C LEU A 421 8.34 25.50 -8.98
N ARG A 422 7.64 26.65 -8.99
CA ARG A 422 7.36 27.40 -7.75
C ARG A 422 6.44 26.60 -6.84
N LEU A 423 5.42 25.95 -7.40
CA LEU A 423 4.55 25.03 -6.67
C LEU A 423 5.35 23.88 -6.06
N THR A 424 6.26 23.26 -6.84
CA THR A 424 7.13 22.19 -6.32
C THR A 424 7.94 22.65 -5.13
N LYS A 425 8.59 23.81 -5.26
CA LYS A 425 9.37 24.40 -4.16
C LYS A 425 8.51 24.74 -2.94
N ALA A 426 7.26 25.20 -3.17
CA ALA A 426 6.33 25.49 -2.08
C ALA A 426 5.91 24.22 -1.33
N VAL A 427 5.66 23.12 -2.04
CA VAL A 427 5.35 21.81 -1.44
C VAL A 427 6.54 21.32 -0.59
N HIS A 428 7.75 21.33 -1.14
CA HIS A 428 8.94 20.91 -0.41
C HIS A 428 9.28 21.81 0.80
N ALA A 429 8.90 23.09 0.73
CA ALA A 429 9.09 24.05 1.83
C ALA A 429 7.93 24.08 2.83
N GLY A 430 6.93 23.22 2.69
CA GLY A 430 5.75 23.19 3.56
C GLY A 430 4.80 24.40 3.43
N ARG A 431 4.97 25.27 2.41
CA ARG A 431 4.08 26.39 2.12
C ARG A 431 2.83 25.98 1.33
N ALA A 432 2.88 24.82 0.70
CA ALA A 432 1.73 24.15 0.11
C ALA A 432 1.69 22.72 0.63
N VAL A 433 0.57 22.31 1.19
CA VAL A 433 0.33 20.95 1.67
C VAL A 433 -0.26 20.14 0.52
N LEU A 434 0.38 19.01 0.19
CA LEU A 434 -0.13 18.04 -0.76
C LEU A 434 -0.82 16.90 -0.02
N SER A 435 -2.04 16.57 -0.44
CA SER A 435 -2.72 15.34 -0.05
C SER A 435 -3.17 14.55 -1.29
N VAL A 436 -3.49 13.28 -1.10
CA VAL A 436 -3.93 12.38 -2.17
C VAL A 436 -5.14 11.61 -1.68
N GLY A 437 -6.30 11.85 -2.29
CA GLY A 437 -7.55 11.26 -1.85
C GLY A 437 -7.87 11.57 -0.38
N GLY A 438 -7.52 12.78 0.06
CA GLY A 438 -7.66 13.24 1.44
C GLY A 438 -6.51 12.87 2.38
N ALA A 439 -5.67 11.89 2.03
CA ALA A 439 -4.57 11.46 2.88
C ALA A 439 -3.34 12.37 2.75
N PRO A 440 -2.67 12.73 3.85
CA PRO A 440 -1.40 13.43 3.78
C PRO A 440 -0.34 12.54 3.12
N VAL A 441 0.61 13.17 2.43
CA VAL A 441 1.69 12.47 1.74
C VAL A 441 3.00 12.58 2.50
N PHE A 442 3.82 11.55 2.37
CA PHE A 442 5.22 11.61 2.73
C PHE A 442 6.04 11.88 1.47
N LEU A 443 6.65 13.07 1.41
CA LEU A 443 7.44 13.50 0.25
C LEU A 443 8.81 12.82 0.25
N LEU A 444 9.20 12.34 -0.93
CA LEU A 444 10.56 11.86 -1.16
C LEU A 444 11.47 12.98 -1.63
N PRO A 445 12.76 12.99 -1.23
CA PRO A 445 13.72 13.96 -1.73
C PRO A 445 13.90 13.80 -3.24
N GLY A 446 14.09 14.93 -3.95
CA GLY A 446 14.33 14.94 -5.39
C GLY A 446 13.84 16.23 -6.06
N GLY A 447 14.06 16.34 -7.37
CA GLY A 447 13.73 17.54 -8.14
C GLY A 447 12.26 17.71 -8.51
N GLY A 448 11.45 16.67 -8.36
CA GLY A 448 10.01 16.66 -8.64
C GLY A 448 9.20 16.47 -7.37
N ILE A 449 7.91 16.12 -7.55
CA ILE A 449 7.05 15.69 -6.44
C ILE A 449 6.84 14.19 -6.58
N THR A 450 7.55 13.44 -5.76
CA THR A 450 7.37 11.99 -5.57
C THR A 450 6.99 11.77 -4.10
N PHE A 451 6.06 10.86 -3.85
CA PHE A 451 5.49 10.70 -2.52
C PHE A 451 5.09 9.25 -2.22
N TYR A 452 4.99 8.96 -0.93
CA TYR A 452 4.26 7.81 -0.39
C TYR A 452 2.96 8.27 0.24
N VAL A 453 1.92 7.43 0.08
CA VAL A 453 0.63 7.61 0.74
C VAL A 453 0.29 6.33 1.49
N ASP A 454 -0.05 6.47 2.76
CA ASP A 454 -0.64 5.39 3.54
C ASP A 454 -2.06 5.12 3.00
N VAL A 455 -2.23 3.94 2.42
CA VAL A 455 -3.49 3.54 1.78
C VAL A 455 -4.65 3.47 2.77
N GLU A 456 -4.38 3.19 4.04
CA GLU A 456 -5.42 3.16 5.08
C GLU A 456 -6.05 4.54 5.34
N ARG A 457 -5.33 5.60 5.02
CA ARG A 457 -5.78 6.98 5.17
C ARG A 457 -6.44 7.56 3.93
N VAL A 458 -6.33 6.89 2.80
CA VAL A 458 -6.97 7.33 1.56
C VAL A 458 -8.47 7.02 1.62
N ARG A 459 -9.29 7.97 1.17
CA ARG A 459 -10.72 7.72 1.05
C ARG A 459 -10.99 6.63 0.01
N PRO A 460 -11.74 5.58 0.38
CA PRO A 460 -12.18 4.56 -0.58
C PRO A 460 -12.91 5.18 -1.77
N GLY A 461 -12.66 4.67 -2.97
CA GLY A 461 -13.21 5.19 -4.21
C GLY A 461 -12.41 6.32 -4.86
N SER A 462 -11.38 6.88 -4.18
CA SER A 462 -10.55 7.95 -4.75
C SER A 462 -9.66 7.49 -5.90
N PHE A 463 -9.21 6.24 -5.86
CA PHE A 463 -8.37 5.67 -6.90
C PHE A 463 -9.20 4.94 -7.94
N THR A 464 -8.90 5.19 -9.20
CA THR A 464 -9.49 4.45 -10.33
C THR A 464 -8.39 4.05 -11.30
N TRP A 465 -8.64 3.03 -12.07
CA TRP A 465 -7.84 2.75 -13.23
C TRP A 465 -8.52 3.29 -14.50
N VAL A 466 -7.73 3.62 -15.49
CA VAL A 466 -8.21 4.15 -16.78
C VAL A 466 -7.72 3.28 -17.93
N PRO A 467 -8.49 3.22 -19.05
CA PRO A 467 -8.20 2.30 -20.16
C PRO A 467 -6.89 2.56 -20.93
N THR A 468 -5.86 3.17 -20.33
CA THR A 468 -4.60 3.49 -21.01
C THR A 468 -3.40 2.56 -20.78
N PRO A 469 -3.27 1.64 -19.86
CA PRO A 469 -3.74 1.56 -18.49
C PRO A 469 -2.96 2.50 -17.56
N ALA A 470 -3.63 3.07 -16.61
CA ALA A 470 -3.01 3.92 -15.60
C ALA A 470 -3.83 3.91 -14.31
N THR A 471 -3.20 4.21 -13.19
CA THR A 471 -3.88 4.51 -11.94
C THR A 471 -4.03 6.01 -11.80
N VAL A 472 -5.22 6.48 -11.48
CA VAL A 472 -5.57 7.89 -11.36
C VAL A 472 -6.14 8.16 -9.99
N CYS A 473 -5.70 9.25 -9.37
CA CYS A 473 -6.21 9.71 -8.08
C CYS A 473 -6.23 11.24 -8.01
N PRO A 474 -7.03 11.85 -7.10
CA PRO A 474 -6.98 13.27 -6.87
C PRO A 474 -5.68 13.68 -6.17
N LEU A 475 -5.11 14.79 -6.62
CA LEU A 475 -3.98 15.49 -6.00
C LEU A 475 -4.48 16.84 -5.51
N GLU A 476 -4.44 17.06 -4.20
CA GLU A 476 -4.97 18.27 -3.58
C GLU A 476 -3.82 19.11 -3.03
N TYR A 477 -3.79 20.39 -3.43
CA TYR A 477 -2.79 21.36 -2.98
C TYR A 477 -3.48 22.45 -2.18
N THR A 478 -3.24 22.49 -0.87
CA THR A 478 -3.83 23.47 0.05
C THR A 478 -2.76 24.43 0.55
N MET A 479 -3.02 25.73 0.45
CA MET A 479 -2.07 26.79 0.78
C MET A 479 -2.79 28.13 1.06
N ARG A 480 -2.06 29.09 1.60
CA ARG A 480 -2.55 30.46 1.75
C ARG A 480 -2.77 31.10 0.38
N LEU A 481 -3.77 31.96 0.26
CA LEU A 481 -4.07 32.63 -0.99
C LEU A 481 -2.89 33.46 -1.52
N ASP A 482 -2.12 34.09 -0.63
CA ASP A 482 -0.95 34.89 -1.04
C ASP A 482 0.18 34.01 -1.58
N ASP A 483 0.43 32.83 -0.98
CA ASP A 483 1.36 31.86 -1.53
C ASP A 483 0.89 31.36 -2.90
N TYR A 484 -0.42 31.11 -3.04
CA TYR A 484 -1.03 30.72 -4.31
C TYR A 484 -0.82 31.76 -5.40
N ARG A 485 -1.07 33.05 -5.10
CA ARG A 485 -0.79 34.17 -6.01
C ARG A 485 0.69 34.26 -6.38
N ALA A 486 1.59 34.12 -5.39
CA ALA A 486 3.03 34.21 -5.61
C ALA A 486 3.58 33.13 -6.55
N MET A 487 2.94 31.96 -6.62
CA MET A 487 3.30 30.90 -7.57
C MET A 487 2.55 30.94 -8.89
N GLY A 488 1.82 32.01 -9.15
CA GLY A 488 1.04 32.19 -10.38
C GLY A 488 -0.21 31.31 -10.38
N GLY A 489 -0.88 31.21 -9.24
CA GLY A 489 -2.14 30.50 -9.11
C GLY A 489 -3.24 31.09 -10.01
N HIS A 490 -4.14 30.25 -10.45
CA HIS A 490 -5.26 30.61 -11.33
C HIS A 490 -6.39 31.24 -10.53
N VAL A 491 -6.14 32.45 -9.98
CA VAL A 491 -7.09 33.17 -9.10
C VAL A 491 -8.38 33.56 -9.83
N GLU A 492 -8.34 33.70 -11.15
CA GLU A 492 -9.50 33.96 -12.00
C GLU A 492 -10.49 32.78 -12.03
N ALA A 493 -10.03 31.57 -11.69
CA ALA A 493 -10.84 30.37 -11.62
C ALA A 493 -11.24 30.00 -10.17
N LEU A 494 -10.87 30.86 -9.20
CA LEU A 494 -11.17 30.61 -7.78
C LEU A 494 -12.68 30.72 -7.55
N LYS A 495 -13.24 29.69 -6.93
CA LYS A 495 -14.63 29.61 -6.52
C LYS A 495 -14.73 29.63 -5.00
N PRO A 496 -15.82 30.19 -4.43
CA PRO A 496 -16.08 30.03 -3.01
C PRO A 496 -16.36 28.55 -2.67
N PHE A 497 -16.04 28.15 -1.45
CA PHE A 497 -16.41 26.84 -0.96
C PHE A 497 -17.94 26.71 -0.82
N SER A 498 -18.48 25.58 -1.28
CA SER A 498 -19.85 25.17 -1.00
C SER A 498 -19.85 23.74 -0.44
N ALA A 499 -20.41 23.58 0.76
CA ALA A 499 -20.58 22.27 1.37
C ALA A 499 -21.73 21.46 0.73
N ASP A 500 -22.60 22.16 -0.02
CA ASP A 500 -23.88 21.62 -0.51
C ASP A 500 -23.79 21.11 -1.96
N GLU A 501 -22.64 21.15 -2.61
CA GLU A 501 -22.51 20.61 -3.95
C GLU A 501 -22.71 19.08 -3.93
N PRO A 502 -23.74 18.56 -4.62
CA PRO A 502 -24.04 17.12 -4.58
C PRO A 502 -22.87 16.33 -5.15
N HIS A 503 -22.58 15.20 -4.50
CA HIS A 503 -21.56 14.27 -4.94
C HIS A 503 -22.07 13.50 -6.17
N PRO A 504 -21.50 13.66 -7.36
CA PRO A 504 -22.01 13.06 -8.59
C PRO A 504 -21.81 11.53 -8.67
N TRP A 505 -21.20 10.95 -7.68
CA TRP A 505 -20.96 9.52 -7.54
C TRP A 505 -21.71 8.91 -6.36
N SER A 506 -22.65 9.64 -5.78
CA SER A 506 -23.61 9.03 -4.87
C SER A 506 -24.46 8.05 -5.66
N PRO A 507 -24.62 6.79 -5.19
CA PRO A 507 -25.40 5.77 -5.90
C PRO A 507 -26.85 6.18 -6.08
#